data_1d75f1ffe780dc5048eac973050d581a
#
_entry.id   1d75f1ffe780dc5048eac973050d581a
#
_cell.length_a   1.000
_cell.length_b   1.000
_cell.length_c   1.000
_cell.angle_alpha   90.00
_cell.angle_beta   90.00
_cell.angle_gamma   90.00
#
_symmetry.space_group_name_H-M   'P 1'
#
loop_
_entity.id
_entity.type
_entity.pdbx_description
1 polymer ?
#
loop_
_entity_poly.entity_id
_entity_poly.type
_entity_poly.pdbx_seq_one_letter_code
_entity_poly.pdbx_strand_id
1 'polypeptide(L)'
;MLSLLYILYKYIIVFNHFKNELTLVEMLAEGEESGLPELEAAIENRNYASYNFSVTGPVTSPITDEEHKANVRKGIAHCMRGDVFQIVLSRRFIQPYAGDDFKVYRALRSINPSPYLFYFDFGGYRIFGSSPETHCKIESNHAYIDPIAGTTRRSGDIVKDRELAEALLADPKENAEHVMLVDLARNDLSRNCHDVRVLFYKEPQYYSHVIHLVSRVSGELNEDADKIKTFIDTFPAGTLSGAPKVRAMQLISEIEPHNRGAYGGCIG
;
A
#
# COMPACT_ATOMS: atom_id res chain seq x y z
N MET A 1 -5.48 20.83 1.23
CA MET A 1 -5.43 19.47 0.64
C MET A 1 -6.18 18.55 1.57
N LEU A 2 -7.14 17.75 1.08
CA LEU A 2 -7.84 16.76 1.90
C LEU A 2 -6.81 15.71 2.34
N SER A 3 -6.61 15.58 3.64
CA SER A 3 -5.73 14.56 4.22
C SER A 3 -6.45 13.23 4.47
N LEU A 4 -7.78 13.23 4.42
CA LEU A 4 -8.62 12.08 4.68
C LEU A 4 -9.91 12.19 3.86
N LEU A 5 -10.30 11.12 3.17
CA LEU A 5 -11.55 11.04 2.40
C LEU A 5 -12.24 9.72 2.69
N TYR A 6 -13.47 9.80 3.19
CA TYR A 6 -14.37 8.65 3.34
C TYR A 6 -15.51 8.75 2.34
N ILE A 7 -15.90 7.63 1.77
CA ILE A 7 -17.06 7.50 0.90
C ILE A 7 -18.01 6.48 1.51
N LEU A 8 -19.26 6.88 1.67
CA LEU A 8 -20.35 5.99 2.05
C LEU A 8 -21.04 5.53 0.77
N TYR A 9 -20.95 4.24 0.48
CA TYR A 9 -21.54 3.65 -0.72
C TYR A 9 -22.98 3.20 -0.43
N LYS A 10 -23.92 3.58 -1.29
CA LYS A 10 -25.32 3.09 -1.25
C LYS A 10 -25.36 1.61 -1.62
N TYR A 11 -24.60 1.20 -2.63
CA TYR A 11 -24.53 -0.17 -3.12
C TYR A 11 -23.13 -0.75 -2.96
N ILE A 12 -23.06 -2.00 -2.51
CA ILE A 12 -21.81 -2.76 -2.42
C ILE A 12 -22.02 -4.09 -3.15
N ILE A 13 -21.14 -4.41 -4.09
CA ILE A 13 -21.11 -5.69 -4.81
C ILE A 13 -19.92 -6.49 -4.28
N VAL A 14 -20.22 -7.63 -3.66
CA VAL A 14 -19.19 -8.53 -3.12
C VAL A 14 -19.11 -9.77 -3.98
N PHE A 15 -17.93 -10.05 -4.51
CA PHE A 15 -17.67 -11.29 -5.24
C PHE A 15 -16.73 -12.19 -4.43
N ASN A 16 -17.26 -13.34 -4.00
CA ASN A 16 -16.50 -14.37 -3.31
C ASN A 16 -15.93 -15.35 -4.34
N HIS A 17 -14.64 -15.18 -4.68
CA HIS A 17 -13.97 -16.02 -5.65
C HIS A 17 -13.85 -17.50 -5.23
N PHE A 18 -13.81 -17.77 -3.92
CA PHE A 18 -13.69 -19.13 -3.41
C PHE A 18 -14.99 -19.93 -3.58
N LYS A 19 -16.14 -19.26 -3.36
CA LYS A 19 -17.47 -19.88 -3.48
C LYS A 19 -18.13 -19.62 -4.82
N ASN A 20 -17.57 -18.72 -5.67
CA ASN A 20 -18.21 -18.20 -6.88
C ASN A 20 -19.59 -17.57 -6.60
N GLU A 21 -19.70 -16.86 -5.48
CA GLU A 21 -20.92 -16.17 -5.06
C GLU A 21 -20.78 -14.67 -5.29
N LEU A 22 -21.84 -14.04 -5.80
CA LEU A 22 -21.99 -12.60 -5.90
C LEU A 22 -23.08 -12.19 -4.93
N THR A 23 -22.76 -11.25 -4.03
CA THR A 23 -23.70 -10.69 -3.06
C THR A 23 -23.88 -9.21 -3.33
N LEU A 24 -25.11 -8.76 -3.42
CA LEU A 24 -25.47 -7.36 -3.54
C LEU A 24 -25.95 -6.87 -2.17
N VAL A 25 -25.40 -5.76 -1.72
CA VAL A 25 -25.77 -5.11 -0.46
C VAL A 25 -26.20 -3.69 -0.76
N GLU A 26 -27.31 -3.25 -0.20
CA GLU A 26 -27.81 -1.90 -0.30
C GLU A 26 -27.98 -1.30 1.08
N MET A 27 -27.57 -0.04 1.23
CA MET A 27 -27.90 0.78 2.40
C MET A 27 -29.18 1.57 2.10
N LEU A 28 -30.23 1.32 2.86
CA LEU A 28 -31.53 1.98 2.75
C LEU A 28 -31.78 2.87 3.97
N ALA A 29 -32.24 4.08 3.74
CA ALA A 29 -32.85 4.87 4.79
C ALA A 29 -34.29 4.41 5.03
N GLU A 30 -34.83 4.73 6.20
CA GLU A 30 -36.22 4.39 6.55
C GLU A 30 -37.19 5.02 5.54
N GLY A 31 -38.01 4.19 4.90
CA GLY A 31 -39.00 4.63 3.89
C GLY A 31 -38.49 4.72 2.45
N GLU A 32 -37.23 4.41 2.18
CA GLU A 32 -36.70 4.28 0.81
C GLU A 32 -37.10 2.94 0.18
N GLU A 33 -37.39 2.95 -1.13
CA GLU A 33 -37.56 1.75 -1.92
C GLU A 33 -36.21 1.18 -2.34
N SER A 34 -36.11 -0.16 -2.44
CA SER A 34 -34.89 -0.83 -2.86
C SER A 34 -34.60 -0.61 -4.34
N GLY A 35 -33.37 -0.23 -4.68
CA GLY A 35 -32.85 -0.13 -6.04
C GLY A 35 -32.05 -1.38 -6.48
N LEU A 36 -32.11 -2.50 -5.71
CA LEU A 36 -31.44 -3.73 -6.10
C LEU A 36 -31.88 -4.31 -7.44
N PRO A 37 -33.20 -4.26 -7.81
CA PRO A 37 -33.63 -4.76 -9.13
C PRO A 37 -32.98 -4.01 -10.30
N GLU A 38 -32.82 -2.69 -10.20
CA GLU A 38 -32.15 -1.86 -11.20
C GLU A 38 -30.64 -2.17 -11.26
N LEU A 39 -30.03 -2.41 -10.09
CA LEU A 39 -28.62 -2.81 -10.00
C LEU A 39 -28.39 -4.18 -10.65
N GLU A 40 -29.24 -5.16 -10.39
CA GLU A 40 -29.18 -6.48 -11.03
C GLU A 40 -29.30 -6.36 -12.55
N ALA A 41 -30.30 -5.62 -13.04
CA ALA A 41 -30.48 -5.34 -14.46
C ALA A 41 -29.23 -4.67 -15.09
N ALA A 42 -28.60 -3.74 -14.37
CA ALA A 42 -27.37 -3.08 -14.82
C ALA A 42 -26.17 -4.04 -14.89
N ILE A 43 -26.05 -4.97 -13.94
CA ILE A 43 -24.99 -6.00 -13.94
C ILE A 43 -25.17 -6.98 -15.10
N GLU A 44 -26.40 -7.38 -15.41
CA GLU A 44 -26.71 -8.28 -16.52
C GLU A 44 -26.61 -7.61 -17.89
N ASN A 45 -26.71 -6.28 -17.93
CA ASN A 45 -26.64 -5.50 -19.16
C ASN A 45 -25.22 -5.54 -19.74
N ARG A 46 -25.13 -6.07 -20.98
CA ARG A 46 -23.86 -6.14 -21.74
C ARG A 46 -23.63 -4.96 -22.67
N ASN A 47 -24.55 -4.00 -22.70
CA ASN A 47 -24.47 -2.82 -23.56
C ASN A 47 -23.73 -1.69 -22.84
N TYR A 48 -22.42 -1.77 -22.80
CA TYR A 48 -21.56 -0.74 -22.22
C TYR A 48 -20.56 -0.21 -23.23
N ALA A 49 -20.25 1.09 -23.15
CA ALA A 49 -19.26 1.72 -23.99
C ALA A 49 -17.85 1.24 -23.61
N SER A 50 -17.05 0.93 -24.63
CA SER A 50 -15.62 0.62 -24.46
C SER A 50 -14.78 1.63 -25.24
N TYR A 51 -13.88 2.30 -24.55
CA TYR A 51 -12.98 3.29 -25.14
C TYR A 51 -11.55 2.74 -25.23
N ASN A 52 -10.82 3.10 -26.27
CA ASN A 52 -9.43 2.72 -26.39
C ASN A 52 -8.57 3.59 -25.46
N PHE A 53 -7.44 3.04 -25.02
CA PHE A 53 -6.40 3.79 -24.32
C PHE A 53 -5.23 4.04 -25.26
N SER A 54 -4.69 5.27 -25.24
CA SER A 54 -3.47 5.62 -25.97
C SER A 54 -2.66 6.66 -25.22
N VAL A 55 -1.34 6.53 -25.30
CA VAL A 55 -0.39 7.54 -24.82
C VAL A 55 -0.35 8.68 -25.84
N THR A 56 -0.46 9.94 -25.38
CA THR A 56 -0.56 11.11 -26.25
C THR A 56 0.68 12.03 -26.22
N GLY A 57 1.68 11.71 -25.40
CA GLY A 57 2.90 12.51 -25.29
C GLY A 57 4.02 11.78 -24.54
N PRO A 58 5.19 12.39 -24.41
CA PRO A 58 6.31 11.80 -23.69
C PRO A 58 6.05 11.76 -22.18
N VAL A 59 6.74 10.86 -21.49
CA VAL A 59 6.85 10.87 -20.03
C VAL A 59 7.67 12.07 -19.60
N THR A 60 7.18 12.82 -18.64
CA THR A 60 7.87 13.96 -18.02
C THR A 60 8.02 13.77 -16.51
N SER A 61 8.85 14.59 -15.89
CA SER A 61 9.02 14.62 -14.44
C SER A 61 9.27 16.06 -13.98
N PRO A 62 8.76 16.49 -12.81
CA PRO A 62 9.03 17.82 -12.25
C PRO A 62 10.51 18.07 -11.94
N ILE A 63 11.29 17.00 -11.79
CA ILE A 63 12.73 17.05 -11.52
C ILE A 63 13.49 16.16 -12.52
N THR A 64 14.68 16.58 -12.86
CA THR A 64 15.60 15.84 -13.73
C THR A 64 16.21 14.63 -13.00
N ASP A 65 16.86 13.75 -13.74
CA ASP A 65 17.60 12.61 -13.16
C ASP A 65 18.72 13.09 -12.23
N GLU A 66 19.43 14.15 -12.61
CA GLU A 66 20.54 14.68 -11.82
C GLU A 66 20.06 15.36 -10.52
N GLU A 67 18.94 16.08 -10.56
CA GLU A 67 18.31 16.63 -9.36
C GLU A 67 17.84 15.51 -8.41
N HIS A 68 17.22 14.45 -8.96
CA HIS A 68 16.83 13.31 -8.12
C HIS A 68 18.04 12.60 -7.50
N LYS A 69 19.11 12.37 -8.26
CA LYS A 69 20.37 11.83 -7.74
C LYS A 69 20.99 12.73 -6.68
N ALA A 70 20.91 14.07 -6.86
CA ALA A 70 21.39 15.02 -5.85
C ALA A 70 20.56 14.91 -4.55
N ASN A 71 19.24 14.76 -4.65
CA ASN A 71 18.37 14.53 -3.48
C ASN A 71 18.72 13.22 -2.77
N VAL A 72 18.96 12.14 -3.51
CA VAL A 72 19.41 10.86 -2.94
C VAL A 72 20.75 11.02 -2.20
N ARG A 73 21.73 11.76 -2.77
CA ARG A 73 23.01 12.04 -2.08
C ARG A 73 22.81 12.81 -0.78
N LYS A 74 21.86 13.76 -0.72
CA LYS A 74 21.50 14.44 0.54
C LYS A 74 20.93 13.46 1.56
N GLY A 75 20.02 12.57 1.13
CA GLY A 75 19.48 11.51 2.00
C GLY A 75 20.58 10.60 2.55
N ILE A 76 21.51 10.14 1.71
CA ILE A 76 22.67 9.34 2.14
C ILE A 76 23.51 10.12 3.19
N ALA A 77 23.75 11.40 2.97
CA ALA A 77 24.50 12.21 3.92
C ALA A 77 23.81 12.31 5.30
N HIS A 78 22.48 12.34 5.34
CA HIS A 78 21.72 12.29 6.59
C HIS A 78 21.83 10.92 7.27
N CYS A 79 21.79 9.82 6.53
CA CYS A 79 22.03 8.47 7.07
C CYS A 79 23.46 8.35 7.65
N MET A 80 24.46 8.84 6.93
CA MET A 80 25.86 8.77 7.37
C MET A 80 26.15 9.62 8.63
N ARG A 81 25.38 10.69 8.84
CA ARG A 81 25.47 11.50 10.07
C ARG A 81 24.71 10.91 11.27
N GLY A 82 23.89 9.89 11.03
CA GLY A 82 23.04 9.28 12.05
C GLY A 82 21.74 10.03 12.33
N ASP A 83 21.33 10.94 11.44
CA ASP A 83 20.05 11.64 11.57
C ASP A 83 18.85 10.68 11.41
N VAL A 84 19.01 9.69 10.53
CA VAL A 84 18.05 8.60 10.25
C VAL A 84 18.80 7.31 9.92
N PHE A 85 18.17 6.16 10.13
CA PHE A 85 18.66 4.86 9.67
C PHE A 85 18.30 4.63 8.20
N GLN A 86 17.10 5.08 7.82
CA GLN A 86 16.57 4.98 6.48
C GLN A 86 15.76 6.24 6.12
N ILE A 87 15.83 6.63 4.86
CA ILE A 87 14.98 7.65 4.26
C ILE A 87 14.55 7.21 2.86
N VAL A 88 13.26 7.32 2.56
CA VAL A 88 12.69 6.96 1.26
C VAL A 88 12.30 8.22 0.51
N LEU A 89 13.06 8.53 -0.55
CA LEU A 89 12.82 9.69 -1.40
C LEU A 89 12.05 9.29 -2.66
N SER A 90 11.07 10.08 -3.03
CA SER A 90 10.18 9.83 -4.15
C SER A 90 10.49 10.69 -5.39
N ARG A 91 10.01 10.21 -6.54
CA ARG A 91 10.01 10.95 -7.79
C ARG A 91 8.68 10.74 -8.51
N ARG A 92 8.10 11.81 -9.04
CA ARG A 92 6.88 11.77 -9.84
C ARG A 92 7.20 11.67 -11.32
N PHE A 93 6.49 10.80 -12.00
CA PHE A 93 6.44 10.75 -13.47
C PHE A 93 5.03 11.09 -13.94
N ILE A 94 4.94 11.80 -15.04
CA ILE A 94 3.70 12.28 -15.64
C ILE A 94 3.64 11.79 -17.07
N GLN A 95 2.56 11.06 -17.40
CA GLN A 95 2.31 10.51 -18.73
C GLN A 95 0.97 11.03 -19.27
N PRO A 96 0.97 11.90 -20.29
CA PRO A 96 -0.26 12.26 -20.98
C PRO A 96 -0.87 11.06 -21.70
N TYR A 97 -2.20 10.92 -21.60
CA TYR A 97 -2.93 9.85 -22.26
C TYR A 97 -4.32 10.32 -22.71
N ALA A 98 -4.98 9.53 -23.57
CA ALA A 98 -6.36 9.67 -23.94
C ALA A 98 -7.08 8.32 -23.85
N GLY A 99 -8.38 8.37 -23.54
CA GLY A 99 -9.23 7.19 -23.49
C GLY A 99 -9.42 6.66 -22.06
N ASP A 100 -9.63 5.34 -21.97
CA ASP A 100 -10.07 4.66 -20.75
C ASP A 100 -8.89 4.19 -19.89
N ASP A 101 -8.66 4.87 -18.76
CA ASP A 101 -7.61 4.52 -17.80
C ASP A 101 -7.90 3.24 -17.00
N PHE A 102 -9.14 2.76 -16.96
CA PHE A 102 -9.46 1.45 -16.38
C PHE A 102 -8.75 0.30 -17.13
N LYS A 103 -8.44 0.48 -18.43
CA LYS A 103 -7.62 -0.47 -19.19
C LYS A 103 -6.19 -0.54 -18.65
N VAL A 104 -5.63 0.59 -18.18
CA VAL A 104 -4.30 0.61 -17.53
C VAL A 104 -4.33 -0.17 -16.23
N TYR A 105 -5.36 0.04 -15.41
CA TYR A 105 -5.55 -0.75 -14.19
C TYR A 105 -5.68 -2.25 -14.46
N ARG A 106 -6.45 -2.64 -15.48
CA ARG A 106 -6.58 -4.04 -15.89
C ARG A 106 -5.25 -4.65 -16.34
N ALA A 107 -4.44 -3.89 -17.07
CA ALA A 107 -3.10 -4.30 -17.47
C ALA A 107 -2.19 -4.44 -16.24
N LEU A 108 -2.21 -3.47 -15.33
CA LEU A 108 -1.46 -3.52 -14.07
C LEU A 108 -1.80 -4.76 -13.25
N ARG A 109 -3.09 -5.07 -13.11
CA ARG A 109 -3.57 -6.28 -12.42
C ARG A 109 -2.99 -7.55 -13.03
N SER A 110 -2.82 -7.62 -14.34
CA SER A 110 -2.29 -8.80 -15.04
C SER A 110 -0.77 -8.91 -14.92
N ILE A 111 -0.06 -7.75 -14.91
CA ILE A 111 1.42 -7.71 -14.85
C ILE A 111 1.92 -7.88 -13.43
N ASN A 112 1.24 -7.26 -12.47
CA ASN A 112 1.63 -7.24 -11.05
C ASN A 112 0.44 -7.56 -10.14
N PRO A 113 -0.02 -8.82 -10.09
CA PRO A 113 -1.07 -9.24 -9.18
C PRO A 113 -0.52 -9.22 -7.75
N SER A 114 -1.09 -8.36 -6.93
CA SER A 114 -0.77 -8.22 -5.50
C SER A 114 -2.03 -8.45 -4.66
N PRO A 115 -1.91 -8.71 -3.35
CA PRO A 115 -3.07 -8.92 -2.47
C PRO A 115 -4.08 -7.77 -2.47
N TYR A 116 -3.59 -6.54 -2.62
CA TYR A 116 -4.42 -5.34 -2.62
C TYR A 116 -4.40 -4.67 -3.99
N LEU A 117 -5.45 -4.94 -4.77
CA LEU A 117 -5.72 -4.32 -6.06
C LEU A 117 -6.90 -3.37 -5.89
N PHE A 118 -6.71 -2.12 -6.24
CA PHE A 118 -7.74 -1.10 -6.04
C PHE A 118 -7.86 -0.15 -7.22
N TYR A 119 -9.08 0.34 -7.44
CA TYR A 119 -9.40 1.39 -8.40
C TYR A 119 -10.52 2.26 -7.83
N PHE A 120 -10.21 3.51 -7.56
CA PHE A 120 -11.15 4.50 -7.04
C PHE A 120 -11.41 5.57 -8.10
N ASP A 121 -12.67 5.77 -8.42
CA ASP A 121 -13.14 6.87 -9.26
C ASP A 121 -13.82 7.91 -8.38
N PHE A 122 -13.19 9.09 -8.28
CA PHE A 122 -13.69 10.23 -7.52
C PHE A 122 -14.35 11.27 -8.44
N GLY A 123 -14.71 10.90 -9.68
CA GLY A 123 -15.29 11.77 -10.70
C GLY A 123 -14.26 12.65 -11.42
N GLY A 124 -13.62 13.57 -10.72
CA GLY A 124 -12.62 14.47 -11.30
C GLY A 124 -11.21 13.89 -11.41
N TYR A 125 -10.91 12.82 -10.71
CA TYR A 125 -9.63 12.11 -10.73
C TYR A 125 -9.80 10.66 -10.29
N ARG A 126 -8.83 9.83 -10.60
CA ARG A 126 -8.82 8.40 -10.22
C ARG A 126 -7.53 8.03 -9.51
N ILE A 127 -7.63 7.09 -8.58
CA ILE A 127 -6.47 6.51 -7.89
C ILE A 127 -6.58 5.00 -8.03
N PHE A 128 -5.58 4.37 -8.60
CA PHE A 128 -5.52 2.92 -8.71
C PHE A 128 -4.12 2.39 -8.50
N GLY A 129 -4.02 1.14 -8.11
CA GLY A 129 -2.74 0.53 -7.81
C GLY A 129 -2.82 -0.96 -7.50
N SER A 130 -1.64 -1.50 -7.25
CA SER A 130 -1.40 -2.87 -6.82
C SER A 130 -0.38 -2.81 -5.68
N SER A 131 -0.79 -3.19 -4.45
CA SER A 131 0.06 -3.14 -3.26
C SER A 131 0.19 -4.52 -2.61
N PRO A 132 1.41 -4.92 -2.23
CA PRO A 132 1.61 -6.14 -1.46
C PRO A 132 1.43 -5.93 0.05
N GLU A 133 1.44 -4.69 0.53
CA GLU A 133 1.66 -4.36 1.94
C GLU A 133 0.37 -4.03 2.69
N THR A 134 0.18 -4.70 3.83
CA THR A 134 -0.81 -4.34 4.82
C THR A 134 -0.24 -3.27 5.73
N HIS A 135 -0.73 -2.03 5.63
CA HIS A 135 -0.26 -0.94 6.48
C HIS A 135 -0.61 -1.20 7.95
N CYS A 136 -1.90 -1.36 8.22
CA CYS A 136 -2.42 -1.67 9.55
C CYS A 136 -3.76 -2.38 9.40
N LYS A 137 -3.96 -3.48 10.11
CA LYS A 137 -5.23 -4.21 10.19
C LYS A 137 -5.71 -4.17 11.63
N ILE A 138 -6.97 -3.80 11.85
CA ILE A 138 -7.61 -3.86 13.16
C ILE A 138 -8.76 -4.86 13.08
N GLU A 139 -8.67 -5.93 13.88
CA GLU A 139 -9.65 -7.00 13.90
C GLU A 139 -9.98 -7.34 15.36
N SER A 140 -11.28 -7.30 15.70
CA SER A 140 -11.75 -7.40 17.08
C SER A 140 -11.10 -6.33 17.95
N ASN A 141 -10.26 -6.70 18.89
CA ASN A 141 -9.54 -5.79 19.80
C ASN A 141 -8.02 -5.79 19.54
N HIS A 142 -7.57 -6.29 18.40
CA HIS A 142 -6.14 -6.36 18.07
C HIS A 142 -5.82 -5.55 16.83
N ALA A 143 -4.70 -4.82 16.88
CA ALA A 143 -4.08 -4.17 15.75
C ALA A 143 -2.87 -4.98 15.28
N TYR A 144 -2.68 -5.06 13.94
CA TYR A 144 -1.61 -5.80 13.29
C TYR A 144 -0.90 -4.92 12.28
N ILE A 145 0.42 -5.01 12.24
CA ILE A 145 1.26 -4.48 11.18
C ILE A 145 2.12 -5.63 10.65
N ASP A 146 2.19 -5.76 9.34
CA ASP A 146 2.97 -6.80 8.67
C ASP A 146 4.18 -6.18 7.95
N PRO A 147 5.31 -5.95 8.62
CA PRO A 147 6.52 -5.45 7.98
C PRO A 147 7.01 -6.40 6.89
N ILE A 148 7.21 -5.86 5.70
CA ILE A 148 7.78 -6.56 4.56
C ILE A 148 9.14 -5.93 4.26
N ALA A 149 10.22 -6.71 4.39
CA ALA A 149 11.55 -6.30 3.96
C ALA A 149 12.34 -7.53 3.52
N GLY A 150 13.22 -7.32 2.56
CA GLY A 150 13.85 -8.40 1.84
C GLY A 150 12.99 -8.88 0.68
N THR A 151 13.56 -8.76 -0.52
CA THR A 151 12.86 -9.15 -1.76
C THR A 151 13.81 -9.83 -2.70
N THR A 152 13.41 -11.00 -3.20
CA THR A 152 14.11 -11.65 -4.31
C THR A 152 13.11 -12.10 -5.37
N ARG A 153 13.54 -12.12 -6.63
CA ARG A 153 12.71 -12.56 -7.74
C ARG A 153 12.60 -14.08 -7.74
N ARG A 154 11.41 -14.60 -7.96
CA ARG A 154 11.20 -16.04 -8.15
C ARG A 154 11.82 -16.53 -9.45
N SER A 155 12.40 -17.72 -9.40
CA SER A 155 12.91 -18.43 -10.57
C SER A 155 11.82 -19.20 -11.33
N GLY A 156 10.73 -19.54 -10.66
CA GLY A 156 9.69 -20.47 -11.14
C GLY A 156 9.99 -21.94 -10.85
N ASP A 157 11.17 -22.26 -10.34
CA ASP A 157 11.56 -23.57 -9.87
C ASP A 157 11.49 -23.63 -8.35
N ILE A 158 10.80 -24.62 -7.78
CA ILE A 158 10.53 -24.72 -6.34
C ILE A 158 11.82 -24.89 -5.53
N VAL A 159 12.79 -25.65 -6.05
CA VAL A 159 14.06 -25.89 -5.35
C VAL A 159 14.90 -24.64 -5.32
N LYS A 160 15.06 -23.98 -6.47
CA LYS A 160 15.77 -22.69 -6.56
C LYS A 160 15.10 -21.59 -5.76
N ASP A 161 13.77 -21.53 -5.75
CA ASP A 161 13.03 -20.54 -4.97
C ASP A 161 13.29 -20.72 -3.46
N ARG A 162 13.46 -21.98 -2.98
CA ARG A 162 13.84 -22.27 -1.60
C ARG A 162 15.28 -21.79 -1.31
N GLU A 163 16.23 -22.10 -2.18
CA GLU A 163 17.61 -21.62 -2.06
C GLU A 163 17.69 -20.07 -2.04
N LEU A 164 16.89 -19.41 -2.89
CA LEU A 164 16.78 -17.95 -2.89
C LEU A 164 16.20 -17.40 -1.59
N ALA A 165 15.21 -18.07 -1.01
CA ALA A 165 14.64 -17.68 0.30
C ALA A 165 15.66 -17.87 1.44
N GLU A 166 16.43 -18.95 1.44
CA GLU A 166 17.51 -19.20 2.42
C GLU A 166 18.63 -18.15 2.28
N ALA A 167 19.02 -17.82 1.06
CA ALA A 167 19.99 -16.76 0.80
C ALA A 167 19.50 -15.40 1.29
N LEU A 168 18.22 -15.08 1.08
CA LEU A 168 17.59 -13.86 1.55
C LEU A 168 17.56 -13.77 3.08
N LEU A 169 17.27 -14.90 3.76
CA LEU A 169 17.32 -15.01 5.21
C LEU A 169 18.74 -14.84 5.79
N ALA A 170 19.76 -15.20 5.01
CA ALA A 170 21.16 -15.09 5.41
C ALA A 170 21.77 -13.71 5.11
N ASP A 171 21.13 -12.87 4.29
CA ASP A 171 21.67 -11.58 3.88
C ASP A 171 21.68 -10.58 5.07
N PRO A 172 22.88 -10.09 5.50
CA PRO A 172 22.98 -9.21 6.66
C PRO A 172 22.29 -7.85 6.46
N LYS A 173 22.28 -7.32 5.23
CA LYS A 173 21.65 -6.04 4.91
C LYS A 173 20.13 -6.14 5.00
N GLU A 174 19.54 -7.13 4.34
CA GLU A 174 18.11 -7.39 4.36
C GLU A 174 17.63 -7.70 5.79
N ASN A 175 18.44 -8.43 6.55
CA ASN A 175 18.18 -8.68 7.96
C ASN A 175 18.17 -7.41 8.82
N ALA A 176 19.15 -6.52 8.63
CA ALA A 176 19.20 -5.26 9.38
C ALA A 176 18.00 -4.35 9.07
N GLU A 177 17.61 -4.24 7.79
CA GLU A 177 16.43 -3.51 7.36
C GLU A 177 15.15 -4.09 7.96
N HIS A 178 15.01 -5.41 7.92
CA HIS A 178 13.82 -6.09 8.45
C HIS A 178 13.67 -5.89 9.96
N VAL A 179 14.76 -6.03 10.74
CA VAL A 179 14.76 -5.75 12.19
C VAL A 179 14.29 -4.34 12.47
N MET A 180 14.82 -3.37 11.73
CA MET A 180 14.44 -1.95 11.87
C MET A 180 12.95 -1.73 11.62
N LEU A 181 12.37 -2.34 10.57
CA LEU A 181 10.94 -2.19 10.25
C LEU A 181 10.04 -2.89 11.28
N VAL A 182 10.46 -4.05 11.81
CA VAL A 182 9.73 -4.73 12.89
C VAL A 182 9.74 -3.88 14.17
N ASP A 183 10.87 -3.27 14.49
CA ASP A 183 10.98 -2.40 15.67
C ASP A 183 10.15 -1.11 15.50
N LEU A 184 10.14 -0.54 14.29
CA LEU A 184 9.27 0.57 13.95
C LEU A 184 7.79 0.22 14.12
N ALA A 185 7.34 -0.95 13.63
CA ALA A 185 5.97 -1.42 13.78
C ALA A 185 5.58 -1.63 15.24
N ARG A 186 6.51 -2.18 16.07
CA ARG A 186 6.32 -2.29 17.52
C ARG A 186 6.13 -0.94 18.18
N ASN A 187 6.96 0.03 17.81
CA ASN A 187 6.88 1.41 18.32
C ASN A 187 5.55 2.07 17.94
N ASP A 188 5.12 1.91 16.68
CA ASP A 188 3.88 2.48 16.19
C ASP A 188 2.65 1.92 16.93
N LEU A 189 2.57 0.61 17.12
CA LEU A 189 1.48 -0.02 17.87
C LEU A 189 1.50 0.34 19.35
N SER A 190 2.67 0.50 19.97
CA SER A 190 2.80 0.80 21.39
C SER A 190 2.17 2.13 21.82
N ARG A 191 1.79 2.99 20.88
CA ARG A 191 1.10 4.25 21.17
C ARG A 191 -0.34 4.05 21.65
N ASN A 192 -1.03 3.05 21.10
CA ASN A 192 -2.46 2.80 21.34
C ASN A 192 -2.75 1.35 21.75
N CYS A 193 -1.73 0.52 21.91
CA CYS A 193 -1.84 -0.87 22.24
C CYS A 193 -0.93 -1.24 23.41
N HIS A 194 -1.35 -2.24 24.16
CA HIS A 194 -0.53 -2.97 25.15
C HIS A 194 -0.21 -4.37 24.60
N ASP A 195 0.62 -5.14 25.32
CA ASP A 195 1.04 -6.50 24.93
C ASP A 195 1.54 -6.62 23.50
N VAL A 196 2.30 -5.62 23.05
CA VAL A 196 2.87 -5.59 21.71
C VAL A 196 3.92 -6.67 21.54
N ARG A 197 3.68 -7.60 20.63
CA ARG A 197 4.53 -8.78 20.39
C ARG A 197 4.65 -9.12 18.91
N VAL A 198 5.72 -9.84 18.55
CA VAL A 198 5.93 -10.39 17.23
C VAL A 198 5.33 -11.78 17.19
N LEU A 199 4.31 -12.01 16.35
CA LEU A 199 3.61 -13.29 16.24
C LEU A 199 4.40 -14.29 15.41
N PHE A 200 4.98 -13.84 14.30
CA PHE A 200 5.93 -14.59 13.51
C PHE A 200 7.01 -13.63 12.97
N TYR A 201 8.19 -14.15 12.68
CA TYR A 201 9.37 -13.36 12.40
C TYR A 201 10.15 -13.88 11.21
N LYS A 202 10.32 -13.03 10.19
CA LYS A 202 11.11 -13.31 8.97
C LYS A 202 10.68 -14.57 8.23
N GLU A 203 9.37 -14.78 8.07
CA GLU A 203 8.87 -15.90 7.29
C GLU A 203 8.93 -15.60 5.79
N PRO A 204 9.56 -16.46 4.97
CA PRO A 204 9.52 -16.31 3.53
C PRO A 204 8.11 -16.54 3.00
N GLN A 205 7.56 -15.51 2.33
CA GLN A 205 6.27 -15.60 1.65
C GLN A 205 6.48 -15.56 0.14
N TYR A 206 5.90 -16.55 -0.55
CA TYR A 206 6.05 -16.76 -1.99
C TYR A 206 4.86 -16.16 -2.73
N TYR A 207 5.09 -15.02 -3.39
CA TYR A 207 4.12 -14.39 -4.28
C TYR A 207 4.31 -14.89 -5.71
N SER A 208 3.52 -14.40 -6.66
CA SER A 208 3.58 -14.85 -8.06
C SER A 208 4.96 -14.67 -8.71
N HIS A 209 5.65 -13.57 -8.43
CA HIS A 209 6.92 -13.20 -9.08
C HIS A 209 8.07 -12.91 -8.12
N VAL A 210 7.79 -12.79 -6.83
CA VAL A 210 8.78 -12.44 -5.81
C VAL A 210 8.61 -13.29 -4.56
N ILE A 211 9.69 -13.37 -3.77
CA ILE A 211 9.71 -13.90 -2.41
C ILE A 211 10.02 -12.72 -1.51
N HIS A 212 9.20 -12.52 -0.48
CA HIS A 212 9.41 -11.50 0.55
C HIS A 212 9.64 -12.16 1.90
N LEU A 213 10.43 -11.50 2.75
CA LEU A 213 10.44 -11.80 4.18
C LEU A 213 9.38 -10.96 4.86
N VAL A 214 8.48 -11.61 5.57
CA VAL A 214 7.36 -10.98 6.27
C VAL A 214 7.42 -11.33 7.75
N SER A 215 7.13 -10.34 8.59
CA SER A 215 6.87 -10.55 10.02
C SER A 215 5.47 -10.01 10.34
N ARG A 216 4.93 -10.40 11.48
CA ARG A 216 3.70 -9.81 12.00
C ARG A 216 3.90 -9.32 13.41
N VAL A 217 3.62 -8.05 13.61
CA VAL A 217 3.55 -7.42 14.93
C VAL A 217 2.08 -7.24 15.28
N SER A 218 1.72 -7.63 16.50
CA SER A 218 0.37 -7.49 17.04
C SER A 218 0.41 -6.73 18.36
N GLY A 219 -0.63 -5.95 18.63
CA GLY A 219 -0.89 -5.35 19.94
C GLY A 219 -2.37 -5.38 20.24
N GLU A 220 -2.74 -5.54 21.51
CA GLU A 220 -4.10 -5.42 21.97
C GLU A 220 -4.43 -3.93 22.19
N LEU A 221 -5.57 -3.46 21.65
CA LEU A 221 -5.98 -2.08 21.81
C LEU A 221 -6.23 -1.75 23.28
N ASN A 222 -5.76 -0.58 23.72
CA ASN A 222 -6.09 -0.04 25.02
C ASN A 222 -7.61 0.19 25.15
N GLU A 223 -8.17 0.14 26.35
CA GLU A 223 -9.61 0.25 26.58
C GLU A 223 -10.24 1.53 25.99
N ASP A 224 -9.48 2.63 25.98
CA ASP A 224 -9.88 3.93 25.48
C ASP A 224 -9.40 4.21 24.03
N ALA A 225 -8.76 3.24 23.38
CA ALA A 225 -8.20 3.43 22.05
C ALA A 225 -9.28 3.51 20.96
N ASP A 226 -9.32 4.61 20.25
CA ASP A 226 -10.09 4.75 19.03
C ASP A 226 -9.40 4.03 17.87
N LYS A 227 -10.13 3.18 17.14
CA LYS A 227 -9.58 2.37 16.04
C LYS A 227 -9.08 3.22 14.88
N ILE A 228 -9.79 4.29 14.54
CA ILE A 228 -9.41 5.20 13.45
C ILE A 228 -8.17 5.97 13.87
N LYS A 229 -8.15 6.49 15.11
CA LYS A 229 -6.97 7.18 15.65
C LYS A 229 -5.76 6.25 15.71
N THR A 230 -5.93 5.00 16.13
CA THR A 230 -4.86 3.99 16.15
C THR A 230 -4.26 3.81 14.75
N PHE A 231 -5.11 3.66 13.73
CA PHE A 231 -4.67 3.62 12.34
C PHE A 231 -3.91 4.88 11.92
N ILE A 232 -4.42 6.06 12.24
CA ILE A 232 -3.78 7.35 11.91
C ILE A 232 -2.41 7.47 12.60
N ASP A 233 -2.27 7.03 13.84
CA ASP A 233 -1.04 7.13 14.62
C ASP A 233 0.07 6.20 14.10
N THR A 234 -0.27 5.14 13.34
CA THR A 234 0.70 4.27 12.66
C THR A 234 1.16 4.84 11.31
N PHE A 235 0.41 5.80 10.73
CA PHE A 235 0.69 6.42 9.43
C PHE A 235 1.83 7.47 9.50
N PRO A 236 2.62 7.64 8.40
CA PRO A 236 2.71 6.80 7.21
C PRO A 236 3.54 5.53 7.43
N ALA A 237 3.46 4.57 6.49
CA ALA A 237 4.29 3.37 6.52
C ALA A 237 5.78 3.71 6.51
N GLY A 238 6.58 2.97 7.30
CA GLY A 238 8.04 3.16 7.37
C GLY A 238 8.74 2.90 6.05
N THR A 239 8.25 1.92 5.29
CA THR A 239 8.72 1.56 3.94
C THR A 239 8.57 2.68 2.92
N LEU A 240 7.73 3.67 3.17
CA LEU A 240 7.50 4.84 2.31
C LEU A 240 8.02 6.15 2.90
N SER A 241 8.49 6.15 4.13
CA SER A 241 9.02 7.34 4.83
C SER A 241 10.45 7.13 5.32
N GLY A 242 10.65 6.32 6.31
CA GLY A 242 11.95 6.00 6.90
C GLY A 242 11.90 5.86 8.41
N ALA A 243 13.06 5.70 9.02
CA ALA A 243 13.20 5.50 10.45
C ALA A 243 14.39 6.34 11.02
N PRO A 244 14.23 7.06 12.14
CA PRO A 244 13.00 7.34 12.89
C PRO A 244 11.99 8.15 12.06
N LYS A 245 10.71 7.77 12.11
CA LYS A 245 9.64 8.23 11.21
C LYS A 245 9.52 9.76 11.15
N VAL A 246 9.41 10.44 12.28
CA VAL A 246 9.23 11.90 12.35
C VAL A 246 10.41 12.62 11.70
N ARG A 247 11.64 12.21 12.00
CA ARG A 247 12.82 12.82 11.43
C ARG A 247 12.94 12.59 9.94
N ALA A 248 12.63 11.38 9.48
CA ALA A 248 12.60 11.05 8.05
C ALA A 248 11.59 11.94 7.31
N MET A 249 10.38 12.12 7.84
CA MET A 249 9.35 12.99 7.24
C MET A 249 9.77 14.45 7.16
N GLN A 250 10.44 14.99 8.20
CA GLN A 250 11.01 16.35 8.17
C GLN A 250 12.00 16.50 7.02
N LEU A 251 12.97 15.56 6.93
CA LEU A 251 13.99 15.58 5.88
C LEU A 251 13.40 15.40 4.47
N ILE A 252 12.40 14.55 4.33
CA ILE A 252 11.67 14.41 3.06
C ILE A 252 11.05 15.74 2.65
N SER A 253 10.41 16.44 3.58
CA SER A 253 9.81 17.76 3.33
C SER A 253 10.85 18.83 2.96
N GLU A 254 12.07 18.73 3.46
CA GLU A 254 13.19 19.64 3.15
C GLU A 254 13.85 19.33 1.80
N ILE A 255 13.88 18.04 1.42
CA ILE A 255 14.63 17.54 0.25
C ILE A 255 13.76 17.47 -1.01
N GLU A 256 12.52 17.00 -0.88
CA GLU A 256 11.61 16.87 -2.03
C GLU A 256 11.00 18.22 -2.41
N PRO A 257 11.14 18.67 -3.67
CA PRO A 257 10.66 19.98 -4.09
C PRO A 257 9.15 20.03 -4.36
N HIS A 258 8.43 18.92 -4.17
CA HIS A 258 7.00 18.80 -4.44
C HIS A 258 6.29 17.91 -3.44
N ASN A 259 5.00 18.15 -3.25
CA ASN A 259 4.14 17.31 -2.40
C ASN A 259 3.89 15.95 -3.04
N ARG A 260 3.86 14.90 -2.22
CA ARG A 260 3.61 13.51 -2.67
C ARG A 260 2.18 13.26 -3.13
N GLY A 261 1.21 14.07 -2.64
CA GLY A 261 -0.20 13.85 -2.94
C GLY A 261 -0.71 12.54 -2.34
N ALA A 262 -1.27 11.67 -3.17
CA ALA A 262 -1.76 10.36 -2.76
C ALA A 262 -0.64 9.32 -2.57
N TYR A 263 0.58 9.58 -3.08
CA TYR A 263 1.70 8.65 -2.93
C TYR A 263 2.12 8.53 -1.47
N GLY A 264 2.28 7.32 -0.98
CA GLY A 264 2.56 7.03 0.42
C GLY A 264 1.31 7.11 1.31
N GLY A 265 0.13 7.27 0.73
CA GLY A 265 -1.15 7.18 1.41
C GLY A 265 -1.58 5.74 1.71
N CYS A 266 -2.71 5.61 2.38
CA CYS A 266 -3.36 4.33 2.68
C CYS A 266 -4.76 4.29 2.08
N ILE A 267 -5.23 3.08 1.77
CA ILE A 267 -6.56 2.78 1.27
C ILE A 267 -7.10 1.61 2.09
N GLY A 268 -8.35 1.69 2.50
CA GLY A 268 -9.03 0.65 3.27
C GLY A 268 -10.53 0.86 3.34
#